data_65cccccacfce5713aef0443f5af12607
#
_entry.id   65cccccacfce5713aef0443f5af12607
#
_cell.length_a   1.000
_cell.length_b   1.000
_cell.length_c   1.000
_cell.angle_alpha   90.00
_cell.angle_beta   90.00
_cell.angle_gamma   90.00
#
_symmetry.space_group_name_H-M   'P 1'
#
loop_
_entity.id
_entity.type
_entity.pdbx_description
1 polymer ?
#
loop_
_entity_poly.entity_id
_entity_poly.type
_entity_poly.pdbx_seq_one_letter_code
_entity_poly.pdbx_strand_id
1 'polypeptide(L)'
;MNLPKIVLELVKTQNNFDSVAYANCFSETAVVHDDGKTHNGKKEIEEWIADANERYGATMEPLDFQENGSKSILKVEVKGNFDGSPIVLDYHLEISDGLIQSVSVTG
;
A
#
# COMPACT_ATOMS: atom_id res chain seq x y z
N MET A 1 11.34 4.10 14.25
CA MET A 1 11.27 3.23 13.05
C MET A 1 11.66 4.06 11.84
N ASN A 2 12.68 3.61 11.13
CA ASN A 2 13.15 4.29 9.92
C ASN A 2 12.56 3.62 8.68
N LEU A 3 11.66 4.32 8.00
CA LEU A 3 11.07 3.81 6.77
C LEU A 3 11.79 4.40 5.56
N PRO A 4 11.99 3.61 4.48
CA PRO A 4 12.49 4.16 3.23
C PRO A 4 11.56 5.25 2.72
N LYS A 5 12.10 6.18 1.95
CA LYS A 5 11.34 7.31 1.42
C LYS A 5 10.07 6.87 0.69
N ILE A 6 10.17 5.82 -0.16
CA ILE A 6 9.01 5.35 -0.94
C ILE A 6 7.92 4.78 -0.03
N VAL A 7 8.28 4.15 1.08
CA VAL A 7 7.31 3.62 2.04
C VAL A 7 6.64 4.76 2.80
N LEU A 8 7.39 5.78 3.20
CA LEU A 8 6.82 7.00 3.80
C LEU A 8 5.83 7.67 2.86
N GLU A 9 6.16 7.75 1.56
CA GLU A 9 5.27 8.34 0.58
C GLU A 9 4.00 7.50 0.41
N LEU A 10 4.13 6.18 0.40
CA LEU A 10 2.96 5.30 0.31
C LEU A 10 1.99 5.56 1.46
N VAL A 11 2.50 5.59 2.68
CA VAL A 11 1.68 5.83 3.88
C VAL A 11 1.05 7.22 3.84
N LYS A 12 1.85 8.24 3.51
CA LYS A 12 1.39 9.62 3.45
C LYS A 12 0.26 9.80 2.43
N THR A 13 0.45 9.26 1.23
CA THR A 13 -0.55 9.40 0.16
C THR A 13 -1.82 8.63 0.47
N GLN A 14 -1.70 7.48 1.11
CA GLN A 14 -2.88 6.74 1.59
C GLN A 14 -3.65 7.58 2.62
N ASN A 15 -2.96 8.15 3.59
CA ASN A 15 -3.62 8.90 4.67
C ASN A 15 -4.21 10.23 4.20
N ASN A 16 -3.75 10.73 3.06
CA ASN A 16 -4.32 11.93 2.42
C ASN A 16 -5.39 11.57 1.38
N PHE A 17 -5.67 10.31 1.16
CA PHE A 17 -6.62 9.83 0.16
C PHE A 17 -6.29 10.36 -1.24
N ASP A 18 -5.00 10.45 -1.55
CA ASP A 18 -4.50 10.98 -2.81
C ASP A 18 -4.16 9.80 -3.74
N SER A 19 -5.13 9.36 -4.51
CA SER A 19 -4.98 8.17 -5.36
C SER A 19 -3.94 8.35 -6.46
N VAL A 20 -3.81 9.55 -7.00
CA VAL A 20 -2.82 9.85 -8.04
C VAL A 20 -1.41 9.74 -7.46
N ALA A 21 -1.15 10.40 -6.34
CA ALA A 21 0.16 10.36 -5.69
C ALA A 21 0.48 8.96 -5.16
N TYR A 22 -0.54 8.24 -4.66
CA TYR A 22 -0.38 6.84 -4.23
C TYR A 22 0.10 5.98 -5.40
N ALA A 23 -0.56 6.07 -6.55
CA ALA A 23 -0.17 5.29 -7.73
C ALA A 23 1.23 5.67 -8.24
N ASN A 24 1.64 6.92 -8.05
CA ASN A 24 2.98 7.38 -8.44
C ASN A 24 4.11 6.77 -7.58
N CYS A 25 3.79 6.11 -6.48
CA CYS A 25 4.77 5.33 -5.72
C CYS A 25 5.14 4.02 -6.43
N PHE A 26 4.39 3.62 -7.45
CA PHE A 26 4.51 2.33 -8.14
C PHE A 26 5.16 2.49 -9.50
N SER A 27 5.83 1.41 -9.96
CA SER A 27 6.31 1.36 -11.33
C SER A 27 5.13 1.19 -12.30
N GLU A 28 5.36 1.46 -13.59
CA GLU A 28 4.33 1.36 -14.62
C GLU A 28 3.73 -0.05 -14.72
N THR A 29 4.53 -1.08 -14.43
CA THR A 29 4.12 -2.49 -14.53
C THR A 29 3.90 -3.14 -13.17
N ALA A 30 3.78 -2.35 -12.12
CA ALA A 30 3.60 -2.87 -10.77
C ALA A 30 2.30 -3.66 -10.64
N VAL A 31 2.28 -4.57 -9.66
CA VAL A 31 1.13 -5.44 -9.40
C VAL A 31 0.75 -5.35 -7.93
N VAL A 32 -0.53 -5.23 -7.67
CA VAL A 32 -1.09 -5.28 -6.30
C VAL A 32 -2.01 -6.48 -6.18
N HIS A 33 -1.79 -7.31 -5.16
CA HIS A 33 -2.66 -8.43 -4.81
C HIS A 33 -3.35 -8.10 -3.50
N ASP A 34 -4.65 -7.95 -3.53
CA ASP A 34 -5.45 -7.64 -2.35
C ASP A 34 -6.80 -8.32 -2.42
N ASP A 35 -7.20 -8.96 -1.34
CA ASP A 35 -8.50 -9.58 -1.17
C ASP A 35 -8.86 -10.53 -2.33
N GLY A 36 -7.89 -11.36 -2.74
CA GLY A 36 -8.08 -12.32 -3.83
C GLY A 36 -8.15 -11.71 -5.23
N LYS A 37 -7.91 -10.41 -5.35
CA LYS A 37 -7.92 -9.70 -6.63
C LYS A 37 -6.52 -9.21 -6.98
N THR A 38 -6.28 -9.07 -8.27
CA THR A 38 -5.01 -8.58 -8.80
C THR A 38 -5.25 -7.30 -9.61
N HIS A 39 -4.48 -6.26 -9.30
CA HIS A 39 -4.53 -4.99 -10.03
C HIS A 39 -3.20 -4.83 -10.75
N ASN A 40 -3.24 -4.76 -12.07
CA ASN A 40 -2.06 -4.75 -12.93
C ASN A 40 -1.81 -3.36 -13.49
N GLY A 41 -0.63 -2.83 -13.20
CA GLY A 41 -0.19 -1.56 -13.72
C GLY A 41 -0.69 -0.36 -12.92
N LYS A 42 0.01 0.72 -13.10
CA LYS A 42 -0.20 1.95 -12.34
C LYS A 42 -1.64 2.48 -12.46
N LYS A 43 -2.24 2.40 -13.65
CA LYS A 43 -3.59 2.90 -13.87
C LYS A 43 -4.62 2.09 -13.07
N GLU A 44 -4.53 0.76 -13.11
CA GLU A 44 -5.44 -0.09 -12.32
C GLU A 44 -5.25 0.11 -10.83
N ILE A 45 -4.02 0.32 -10.40
CA ILE A 45 -3.71 0.59 -8.99
C ILE A 45 -4.35 1.91 -8.56
N GLU A 46 -4.27 2.93 -9.39
CA GLU A 46 -4.91 4.22 -9.10
C GLU A 46 -6.43 4.08 -8.98
N GLU A 47 -7.04 3.37 -9.91
CA GLU A 47 -8.49 3.13 -9.90
C GLU A 47 -8.92 2.32 -8.66
N TRP A 48 -8.15 1.30 -8.32
CA TRP A 48 -8.41 0.48 -7.15
C TRP A 48 -8.35 1.29 -5.86
N ILE A 49 -7.30 2.08 -5.68
CA ILE A 49 -7.14 2.82 -4.43
C ILE A 49 -8.13 3.99 -4.33
N ALA A 50 -8.48 4.60 -5.47
CA ALA A 50 -9.50 5.66 -5.50
C ALA A 50 -10.85 5.10 -5.03
N ASP A 51 -11.23 3.92 -5.54
CA ASP A 51 -12.47 3.25 -5.14
C ASP A 51 -12.43 2.85 -3.65
N ALA A 52 -11.33 2.31 -3.18
CA ALA A 52 -11.17 1.92 -1.78
C ALA A 52 -11.25 3.13 -0.85
N ASN A 53 -10.63 4.25 -1.24
CA ASN A 53 -10.68 5.48 -0.46
C ASN A 53 -12.12 6.01 -0.34
N GLU A 54 -12.88 5.93 -1.42
CA GLU A 54 -14.27 6.37 -1.42
C GLU A 54 -15.14 5.47 -0.54
N ARG A 55 -14.93 4.15 -0.61
CA ARG A 55 -15.74 3.19 0.16
C ARG A 55 -15.40 3.18 1.64
N TYR A 56 -14.11 3.20 1.96
CA TYR A 56 -13.66 2.89 3.33
C TYR A 56 -13.02 4.08 4.04
N GLY A 57 -12.47 5.04 3.30
CA GLY A 57 -11.74 6.14 3.91
C GLY A 57 -10.66 5.66 4.86
N ALA A 58 -9.94 4.61 4.49
CA ALA A 58 -9.01 3.95 5.38
C ALA A 58 -7.71 4.71 5.52
N THR A 59 -7.23 4.81 6.76
CA THR A 59 -5.88 5.32 7.07
C THR A 59 -5.04 4.19 7.59
N MET A 60 -3.71 4.34 7.50
CA MET A 60 -2.77 3.34 7.98
C MET A 60 -1.73 3.95 8.89
N GLU A 61 -1.35 3.17 9.91
CA GLU A 61 -0.29 3.55 10.83
C GLU A 61 0.76 2.44 10.83
N PRO A 62 2.01 2.74 10.44
CA PRO A 62 3.07 1.75 10.49
C PRO A 62 3.35 1.27 11.91
N LEU A 63 3.43 -0.05 12.08
CA LEU A 63 3.74 -0.69 13.35
C LEU A 63 5.14 -1.32 13.34
N ASP A 64 5.57 -1.85 12.20
CA ASP A 64 6.87 -2.48 12.06
C ASP A 64 7.27 -2.53 10.59
N PHE A 65 8.57 -2.59 10.32
CA PHE A 65 9.11 -2.68 8.98
C PHE A 65 10.36 -3.54 8.97
N GLN A 66 10.40 -4.56 8.10
CA GLN A 66 11.51 -5.47 7.96
C GLN A 66 11.95 -5.53 6.50
N GLU A 67 13.25 -5.41 6.26
CA GLU A 67 13.83 -5.48 4.93
C GLU A 67 14.70 -6.71 4.77
N ASN A 68 14.65 -7.32 3.57
CA ASN A 68 15.52 -8.40 3.16
C ASN A 68 15.79 -8.25 1.66
N GLY A 69 16.85 -7.51 1.32
CA GLY A 69 17.15 -7.17 -0.08
C GLY A 69 16.09 -6.26 -0.66
N SER A 70 15.56 -6.62 -1.83
CA SER A 70 14.50 -5.84 -2.49
C SER A 70 13.11 -6.09 -1.90
N LYS A 71 12.99 -7.08 -1.02
CA LYS A 71 11.71 -7.44 -0.40
C LYS A 71 11.63 -6.89 1.01
N SER A 72 10.43 -6.46 1.38
CA SER A 72 10.19 -5.95 2.72
C SER A 72 8.77 -6.25 3.16
N ILE A 73 8.54 -6.19 4.47
CA ILE A 73 7.22 -6.36 5.05
C ILE A 73 6.93 -5.14 5.92
N LEU A 74 5.88 -4.43 5.56
CA LEU A 74 5.37 -3.31 6.35
C LEU A 74 4.13 -3.77 7.09
N LYS A 75 4.21 -3.84 8.40
CA LYS A 75 3.06 -4.13 9.25
C LYS A 75 2.37 -2.82 9.58
N VAL A 76 1.06 -2.75 9.34
CA VAL A 76 0.28 -1.53 9.56
C VAL A 76 -1.01 -1.83 10.30
N GLU A 77 -1.47 -0.87 11.07
CA GLU A 77 -2.85 -0.85 11.57
C GLU A 77 -3.67 -0.02 10.61
N VAL A 78 -4.74 -0.60 10.09
CA VAL A 78 -5.63 0.05 9.12
C VAL A 78 -6.96 0.32 9.79
N LYS A 79 -7.41 1.58 9.73
CA LYS A 79 -8.69 2.03 10.27
C LYS A 79 -9.53 2.60 9.15
N GLY A 80 -10.80 2.23 9.12
CA GLY A 80 -11.71 2.75 8.11
C GLY A 80 -13.13 2.31 8.35
N ASN A 81 -13.99 2.59 7.39
CA ASN A 81 -15.41 2.25 7.44
C ASN A 81 -15.62 0.85 6.84
N PHE A 82 -15.21 -0.16 7.60
CA PHE A 82 -15.39 -1.57 7.22
C PHE A 82 -15.52 -2.42 8.49
N ASP A 83 -16.12 -3.60 8.32
CA ASP A 83 -16.28 -4.55 9.42
C ASP A 83 -14.90 -5.05 9.89
N GLY A 84 -14.69 -5.07 11.20
CA GLY A 84 -13.43 -5.52 11.77
C GLY A 84 -12.39 -4.40 11.96
N SER A 85 -12.71 -3.17 11.55
CA SER A 85 -11.81 -2.03 11.76
C SER A 85 -11.66 -1.71 13.26
N PRO A 86 -10.44 -1.39 13.77
CA PRO A 86 -9.17 -1.44 13.03
C PRO A 86 -8.63 -2.87 12.89
N ILE A 87 -7.82 -3.08 11.86
CA ILE A 87 -7.23 -4.38 11.57
C ILE A 87 -5.73 -4.20 11.32
N VAL A 88 -4.94 -5.21 11.71
CA VAL A 88 -3.50 -5.22 11.43
C VAL A 88 -3.26 -6.05 10.18
N LEU A 89 -2.57 -5.46 9.21
CA LEU A 89 -2.25 -6.10 7.94
C LEU A 89 -0.75 -6.06 7.69
N ASP A 90 -0.27 -7.04 6.92
CA ASP A 90 1.11 -7.08 6.43
C ASP A 90 1.12 -6.75 4.94
N TYR A 91 1.85 -5.70 4.57
CA TYR A 91 2.09 -5.34 3.18
C TYR A 91 3.44 -5.92 2.77
N HIS A 92 3.41 -6.93 1.91
CA HIS A 92 4.61 -7.56 1.36
C HIS A 92 4.99 -6.76 0.12
N LEU A 93 6.09 -6.03 0.22
CA LEU A 93 6.53 -5.09 -0.81
C LEU A 93 7.75 -5.62 -1.53
N GLU A 94 7.81 -5.38 -2.83
CA GLU A 94 9.05 -5.50 -3.60
C GLU A 94 9.38 -4.12 -4.13
N ILE A 95 10.57 -3.61 -3.79
CA ILE A 95 11.00 -2.26 -4.12
C ILE A 95 12.28 -2.36 -4.96
N SER A 96 12.30 -1.66 -6.07
CA SER A 96 13.45 -1.60 -6.97
C SER A 96 13.47 -0.24 -7.65
N ASP A 97 14.66 0.33 -7.80
CA ASP A 97 14.86 1.63 -8.45
C ASP A 97 14.04 2.76 -7.82
N GLY A 98 13.83 2.68 -6.50
CA GLY A 98 13.09 3.70 -5.76
C GLY A 98 11.58 3.66 -5.93
N LEU A 99 11.05 2.62 -6.59
CA LEU A 99 9.61 2.45 -6.81
C LEU A 99 9.13 1.09 -6.32
N ILE A 100 7.86 1.01 -5.99
CA ILE A 100 7.23 -0.25 -5.59
C ILE A 100 6.90 -1.05 -6.84
N GLN A 101 7.37 -2.28 -6.90
CA GLN A 101 7.14 -3.20 -8.02
C GLN A 101 5.96 -4.13 -7.77
N SER A 102 5.75 -4.49 -6.51
CA SER A 102 4.61 -5.32 -6.14
C SER A 102 4.21 -5.11 -4.69
N VAL A 103 2.93 -5.32 -4.43
CA VAL A 103 2.37 -5.36 -3.08
C VAL A 103 1.47 -6.57 -2.99
N SER A 104 1.63 -7.33 -1.90
CA SER A 104 0.67 -8.39 -1.55
C SER A 104 0.24 -8.14 -0.12
N VAL A 105 -1.06 -8.01 0.11
CA VAL A 105 -1.62 -7.70 1.42
C VAL A 105 -2.13 -8.98 2.07
N THR A 106 -1.67 -9.25 3.29
CA THR A 106 -2.12 -10.39 4.08
C THR A 106 -2.50 -9.90 5.48
N GLY A 107 -3.30 -10.66 6.15
CA GLY A 107 -3.74 -10.32 7.50
C GLY A 107 -3.96 -11.55 8.36
#